data_375b9286e54ab23dc27485d62cf9e46a
#
_entry.id   375b9286e54ab23dc27485d62cf9e46a
#
_cell.length_a   1.000
_cell.length_b   1.000
_cell.length_c   1.000
_cell.angle_alpha   90.00
_cell.angle_beta   90.00
_cell.angle_gamma   90.00
#
_symmetry.space_group_name_H-M   'P 1'
#
loop_
_entity.id
_entity.type
_entity.pdbx_description
1 polymer ?
#
loop_
_entity_poly.entity_id
_entity_poly.type
_entity_poly.pdbx_seq_one_letter_code
_entity_poly.pdbx_strand_id
1 'polypeptide(L)'
;MNDLLKIIQADQDFILVLSIAVLLDIVTGLIKAVINHDLKSCKFKEGMLKKILDYVLVIIALCLDYILKVDYISVTCCYAMIAMEFYSCIENLRVYIPIPEVLEKALNVLDNKAETVDYVSRETNSEIEEVKSEEAKG
;
A
#
# COMPACT_ATOMS: atom_id res chain seq x y z
N MET A 1 -5.34 -0.39 -29.66
CA MET A 1 -4.06 -1.01 -29.25
C MET A 1 -2.95 0.03 -29.05
N ASN A 2 -2.81 1.01 -29.96
CA ASN A 2 -1.79 2.07 -29.85
C ASN A 2 -1.99 3.01 -28.64
N ASP A 3 -3.22 3.27 -28.22
CA ASP A 3 -3.51 4.17 -27.10
C ASP A 3 -3.19 3.51 -25.75
N LEU A 4 -3.49 2.21 -25.61
CA LEU A 4 -3.10 1.44 -24.42
C LEU A 4 -1.56 1.39 -24.27
N LEU A 5 -0.84 1.18 -25.37
CA LEU A 5 0.63 1.17 -25.36
C LEU A 5 1.22 2.52 -24.98
N LYS A 6 0.59 3.63 -25.36
CA LYS A 6 1.03 4.99 -24.98
C LYS A 6 0.85 5.23 -23.49
N ILE A 7 -0.28 4.81 -22.91
CA ILE A 7 -0.54 4.91 -21.46
C ILE A 7 0.50 4.10 -20.69
N ILE A 8 0.73 2.84 -21.09
CA ILE A 8 1.74 1.98 -20.45
C ILE A 8 3.15 2.58 -20.55
N GLN A 9 3.50 3.20 -21.69
CA GLN A 9 4.82 3.84 -21.86
C GLN A 9 4.95 5.09 -20.98
N ALA A 10 3.90 5.90 -20.84
CA ALA A 10 3.92 7.09 -19.99
C ALA A 10 4.10 6.70 -18.49
N ASP A 11 3.51 5.58 -18.08
CA ASP A 11 3.55 5.12 -16.69
C ASP A 11 4.75 4.20 -16.39
N GLN A 12 5.58 3.87 -17.38
CA GLN A 12 6.70 2.95 -17.24
C GLN A 12 7.68 3.38 -16.13
N ASP A 13 7.98 4.66 -16.04
CA ASP A 13 8.91 5.19 -15.03
C ASP A 13 8.33 5.05 -13.61
N PHE A 14 7.03 5.28 -13.43
CA PHE A 14 6.36 5.11 -12.14
C PHE A 14 6.30 3.65 -11.72
N ILE A 15 6.02 2.73 -12.63
CA ILE A 15 6.02 1.29 -12.38
C ILE A 15 7.42 0.80 -11.99
N LEU A 16 8.46 1.34 -12.63
CA LEU A 16 9.84 1.02 -12.30
C LEU A 16 10.21 1.51 -10.88
N VAL A 17 9.87 2.76 -10.55
CA VAL A 17 10.09 3.30 -9.20
C VAL A 17 9.32 2.51 -8.14
N LEU A 18 8.07 2.15 -8.42
CA LEU A 18 7.27 1.30 -7.54
C LEU A 18 7.94 -0.06 -7.32
N SER A 19 8.45 -0.68 -8.39
CA SER A 19 9.14 -1.98 -8.29
C SER A 19 10.40 -1.90 -7.43
N ILE A 20 11.16 -0.81 -7.54
CA ILE A 20 12.33 -0.55 -6.68
C ILE A 20 11.88 -0.36 -5.23
N ALA A 21 10.84 0.42 -4.98
CA ALA A 21 10.32 0.66 -3.64
C ALA A 21 9.84 -0.64 -2.97
N VAL A 22 9.09 -1.48 -3.69
CA VAL A 22 8.67 -2.82 -3.25
C VAL A 22 9.87 -3.70 -2.91
N LEU A 23 10.91 -3.70 -3.75
CA LEU A 23 12.13 -4.47 -3.50
C LEU A 23 12.84 -4.00 -2.22
N LEU A 24 12.95 -2.70 -2.02
CA LEU A 24 13.55 -2.12 -0.82
C LEU A 24 12.76 -2.50 0.44
N ASP A 25 11.41 -2.47 0.39
CA ASP A 25 10.60 -2.88 1.53
C ASP A 25 10.78 -4.38 1.85
N ILE A 26 10.82 -5.24 0.85
CA ILE A 26 11.08 -6.67 1.06
C ILE A 26 12.45 -6.87 1.72
N VAL A 27 13.50 -6.19 1.23
CA VAL A 27 14.86 -6.31 1.78
C VAL A 27 14.91 -5.80 3.22
N THR A 28 14.35 -4.63 3.51
CA THR A 28 14.35 -4.06 4.87
C THR A 28 13.53 -4.89 5.84
N GLY A 29 12.37 -5.41 5.40
CA GLY A 29 11.55 -6.33 6.18
C GLY A 29 12.25 -7.67 6.46
N LEU A 30 13.00 -8.21 5.48
CA LEU A 30 13.79 -9.43 5.66
C LEU A 30 14.93 -9.20 6.65
N ILE A 31 15.66 -8.09 6.56
CA ILE A 31 16.72 -7.73 7.51
C ILE A 31 16.13 -7.67 8.93
N LYS A 32 15.01 -6.98 9.10
CA LYS A 32 14.29 -6.91 10.40
C LYS A 32 13.92 -8.28 10.94
N ALA A 33 13.40 -9.18 10.08
CA ALA A 33 13.01 -10.53 10.48
C ALA A 33 14.23 -11.39 10.87
N VAL A 34 15.35 -11.26 10.17
CA VAL A 34 16.61 -11.96 10.49
C VAL A 34 17.17 -11.50 11.83
N ILE A 35 17.25 -10.17 12.07
CA ILE A 35 17.79 -9.62 13.31
C ILE A 35 16.93 -10.03 14.52
N ASN A 36 15.61 -10.03 14.36
CA ASN A 36 14.67 -10.39 15.44
C ASN A 36 14.48 -11.92 15.59
N HIS A 37 15.16 -12.75 14.81
CA HIS A 37 14.99 -14.21 14.80
C HIS A 37 13.53 -14.67 14.60
N ASP A 38 12.69 -13.84 13.94
CA ASP A 38 11.26 -14.08 13.70
C ASP A 38 10.97 -14.38 12.21
N LEU A 39 11.73 -15.28 11.62
CA LEU A 39 11.55 -15.77 10.26
C LEU A 39 10.37 -16.75 10.18
N LYS A 40 9.14 -16.26 10.37
CA LYS A 40 7.94 -17.07 10.19
C LYS A 40 7.52 -17.09 8.73
N SER A 41 7.53 -18.26 8.12
CA SER A 41 7.12 -18.50 6.73
C SER A 41 5.73 -17.93 6.39
N CYS A 42 4.79 -17.95 7.34
CA CYS A 42 3.45 -17.40 7.16
C CYS A 42 3.45 -15.87 7.00
N LYS A 43 4.18 -15.14 7.85
CA LYS A 43 4.29 -13.67 7.77
C LYS A 43 4.93 -13.22 6.46
N PHE A 44 5.93 -13.96 5.98
CA PHE A 44 6.57 -13.69 4.70
C PHE A 44 5.59 -13.86 3.53
N LYS A 45 4.78 -14.94 3.55
CA LYS A 45 3.76 -15.18 2.51
C LYS A 45 2.70 -14.09 2.49
N GLU A 46 2.22 -13.64 3.65
CA GLU A 46 1.26 -12.54 3.75
C GLU A 46 1.83 -11.23 3.18
N GLY A 47 3.08 -10.91 3.51
CA GLY A 47 3.77 -9.74 2.96
C GLY A 47 3.88 -9.80 1.43
N MET A 48 4.30 -10.95 0.88
CA MET A 48 4.38 -11.16 -0.56
C MET A 48 3.01 -11.06 -1.25
N LEU A 49 1.95 -11.59 -0.63
CA LEU A 49 0.60 -11.51 -1.18
C LEU A 49 0.11 -10.05 -1.26
N LYS A 50 0.37 -9.24 -0.24
CA LYS A 50 0.06 -7.80 -0.27
C LYS A 50 0.73 -7.12 -1.46
N LYS A 51 2.01 -7.39 -1.72
CA LYS A 51 2.74 -6.81 -2.86
C LYS A 51 2.13 -7.18 -4.22
N ILE A 52 1.63 -8.41 -4.36
CA ILE A 52 0.91 -8.83 -5.56
C ILE A 52 -0.39 -8.02 -5.71
N LEU A 53 -1.13 -7.80 -4.62
CA LEU A 53 -2.36 -7.00 -4.64
C LEU A 53 -2.10 -5.53 -4.99
N ASP A 54 -0.97 -4.96 -4.58
CA ASP A 54 -0.57 -3.60 -4.96
C ASP A 54 -0.43 -3.47 -6.49
N TYR A 55 0.23 -4.43 -7.15
CA TYR A 55 0.31 -4.45 -8.61
C TYR A 55 -1.04 -4.68 -9.29
N VAL A 56 -1.91 -5.51 -8.71
CA VAL A 56 -3.28 -5.70 -9.22
C VAL A 56 -4.05 -4.38 -9.16
N LEU A 57 -3.90 -3.59 -8.10
CA LEU A 57 -4.53 -2.28 -7.96
C LEU A 57 -4.04 -1.30 -9.03
N VAL A 58 -2.74 -1.28 -9.32
CA VAL A 58 -2.17 -0.46 -10.39
C VAL A 58 -2.73 -0.88 -11.76
N ILE A 59 -2.87 -2.18 -12.03
CA ILE A 59 -3.47 -2.68 -13.28
C ILE A 59 -4.93 -2.23 -13.39
N ILE A 60 -5.71 -2.28 -12.31
CA ILE A 60 -7.09 -1.79 -12.29
C ILE A 60 -7.11 -0.28 -12.61
N ALA A 61 -6.22 0.51 -12.02
CA ALA A 61 -6.12 1.94 -12.28
C ALA A 61 -5.78 2.24 -13.74
N LEU A 62 -4.85 1.49 -14.36
CA LEU A 62 -4.54 1.57 -15.80
C LEU A 62 -5.76 1.23 -16.68
N CYS A 63 -6.52 0.21 -16.29
CA CYS A 63 -7.76 -0.13 -17.02
C CYS A 63 -8.81 0.99 -16.92
N LEU A 64 -8.92 1.64 -15.75
CA LEU A 64 -9.82 2.78 -15.57
C LEU A 64 -9.40 3.97 -16.43
N ASP A 65 -8.11 4.31 -16.48
CA ASP A 65 -7.60 5.37 -17.34
C ASP A 65 -7.93 5.09 -18.80
N TYR A 66 -7.74 3.85 -19.25
CA TYR A 66 -8.09 3.45 -20.61
C TYR A 66 -9.58 3.59 -20.93
N ILE A 67 -10.47 3.17 -20.00
CA ILE A 67 -11.93 3.23 -20.19
C ILE A 67 -12.44 4.68 -20.15
N LEU A 68 -11.95 5.47 -19.20
CA LEU A 68 -12.39 6.85 -18.98
C LEU A 68 -11.66 7.85 -19.89
N LYS A 69 -10.62 7.41 -20.60
CA LYS A 69 -9.73 8.25 -21.45
C LYS A 69 -9.11 9.40 -20.68
N VAL A 70 -8.61 9.11 -19.49
CA VAL A 70 -7.85 10.01 -18.62
C VAL A 70 -6.47 9.41 -18.37
N ASP A 71 -5.50 10.20 -17.88
CA ASP A 71 -4.11 9.76 -17.73
C ASP A 71 -3.58 9.99 -16.30
N TYR A 72 -4.46 10.20 -15.30
CA TYR A 72 -4.04 10.58 -13.96
C TYR A 72 -4.38 9.57 -12.86
N ILE A 73 -5.28 8.60 -13.10
CA ILE A 73 -5.72 7.65 -12.06
C ILE A 73 -4.59 6.68 -11.73
N SER A 74 -3.96 6.09 -12.76
CA SER A 74 -2.83 5.18 -12.61
C SER A 74 -1.63 5.87 -11.99
N VAL A 75 -1.31 7.08 -12.44
CA VAL A 75 -0.20 7.88 -11.91
C VAL A 75 -0.44 8.20 -10.43
N THR A 76 -1.64 8.64 -10.07
CA THR A 76 -1.99 8.93 -8.66
C THR A 76 -1.93 7.67 -7.80
N CYS A 77 -2.42 6.54 -8.33
CA CYS A 77 -2.34 5.25 -7.67
C CYS A 77 -0.87 4.83 -7.43
N CYS A 78 -0.01 4.94 -8.45
CA CYS A 78 1.42 4.64 -8.32
C CYS A 78 2.10 5.52 -7.27
N TYR A 79 1.84 6.82 -7.24
CA TYR A 79 2.38 7.71 -6.20
C TYR A 79 1.95 7.28 -4.79
N ALA A 80 0.68 6.94 -4.61
CA ALA A 80 0.17 6.47 -3.33
C ALA A 80 0.86 5.17 -2.89
N MET A 81 0.99 4.20 -3.81
CA MET A 81 1.67 2.93 -3.54
C MET A 81 3.15 3.13 -3.22
N ILE A 82 3.88 3.94 -3.99
CA ILE A 82 5.29 4.27 -3.74
C ILE A 82 5.45 4.91 -2.35
N ALA A 83 4.56 5.83 -1.96
CA ALA A 83 4.61 6.45 -0.64
C ALA A 83 4.40 5.42 0.48
N MET A 84 3.47 4.48 0.31
CA MET A 84 3.22 3.40 1.28
C MET A 84 4.42 2.45 1.40
N GLU A 85 5.08 2.12 0.28
CA GLU A 85 6.28 1.27 0.31
C GLU A 85 7.45 1.95 1.00
N PHE A 86 7.70 3.24 0.74
CA PHE A 86 8.72 3.99 1.45
C PHE A 86 8.40 4.15 2.94
N TYR A 87 7.12 4.36 3.28
CA TYR A 87 6.70 4.38 4.67
C TYR A 87 7.06 3.07 5.37
N SER A 88 6.71 1.92 4.77
CA SER A 88 7.03 0.60 5.31
C SER A 88 8.54 0.38 5.45
N CYS A 89 9.35 0.80 4.46
CA CYS A 89 10.81 0.75 4.54
C CYS A 89 11.33 1.52 5.76
N ILE A 90 10.85 2.76 5.95
CA ILE A 90 11.28 3.61 7.06
C ILE A 90 10.86 2.99 8.40
N GLU A 91 9.65 2.46 8.49
CA GLU A 91 9.17 1.75 9.68
C GLU A 91 10.04 0.53 10.03
N ASN A 92 10.50 -0.21 9.03
CA ASN A 92 11.41 -1.32 9.21
C ASN A 92 12.80 -0.86 9.69
N LEU A 93 13.29 0.28 9.20
CA LEU A 93 14.61 0.82 9.51
C LEU A 93 14.67 1.59 10.84
N ARG A 94 13.58 2.26 11.26
CA ARG A 94 13.55 3.11 12.45
C ARG A 94 13.95 2.40 13.74
N VAL A 95 13.84 1.09 13.78
CA VAL A 95 14.21 0.27 14.94
C VAL A 95 15.74 0.20 15.10
N TYR A 96 16.49 0.35 14.01
CA TYR A 96 17.95 0.13 13.98
C TYR A 96 18.74 1.39 13.70
N ILE A 97 18.15 2.38 13.06
CA ILE A 97 18.83 3.60 12.62
C ILE A 97 18.04 4.81 13.14
N PRO A 98 18.70 5.80 13.79
CA PRO A 98 18.04 7.03 14.20
C PRO A 98 17.56 7.79 12.95
N ILE A 99 16.26 8.05 12.90
CA ILE A 99 15.61 8.75 11.79
C ILE A 99 15.63 10.25 12.07
N PRO A 100 15.82 11.13 11.06
CA PRO A 100 15.69 12.57 11.23
C PRO A 100 14.32 12.97 11.80
N GLU A 101 14.27 13.90 12.75
CA GLU A 101 13.03 14.34 13.43
C GLU A 101 11.90 14.75 12.47
N VAL A 102 12.25 15.32 11.32
CA VAL A 102 11.26 15.72 10.30
C VAL A 102 10.51 14.50 9.76
N LEU A 103 11.23 13.41 9.53
CA LEU A 103 10.67 12.17 9.01
C LEU A 103 9.85 11.45 10.10
N GLU A 104 10.33 11.48 11.35
CA GLU A 104 9.61 10.92 12.49
C GLU A 104 8.27 11.63 12.74
N LYS A 105 8.23 12.95 12.63
CA LYS A 105 6.99 13.72 12.72
C LYS A 105 6.01 13.38 11.60
N ALA A 106 6.50 13.22 10.37
CA ALA A 106 5.67 12.82 9.24
C ALA A 106 5.08 11.40 9.43
N LEU A 107 5.88 10.44 9.93
CA LEU A 107 5.43 9.09 10.25
C LEU A 107 4.33 9.10 11.33
N ASN A 108 4.53 9.83 12.42
CA ASN A 108 3.56 9.92 13.51
C ASN A 108 2.21 10.51 13.04
N VAL A 109 2.22 11.46 12.11
CA VAL A 109 0.98 12.00 11.50
C VAL A 109 0.27 10.94 10.65
N LEU A 110 1.01 10.12 9.92
CA LEU A 110 0.45 9.04 9.12
C LEU A 110 -0.09 7.90 10.00
N ASP A 111 0.63 7.50 11.04
CA ASP A 111 0.19 6.50 12.01
C ASP A 111 -1.14 6.91 12.67
N ASN A 112 -1.24 8.16 13.16
CA ASN A 112 -2.46 8.68 13.76
C ASN A 112 -3.64 8.70 12.78
N LYS A 113 -3.40 9.01 11.49
CA LYS A 113 -4.45 8.97 10.47
C LYS A 113 -4.88 7.54 10.16
N ALA A 114 -3.95 6.59 10.10
CA ALA A 114 -4.24 5.18 9.85
C ALA A 114 -5.11 4.60 10.98
N GLU A 115 -4.79 4.88 12.24
CA GLU A 115 -5.61 4.48 13.40
C GLU A 115 -7.02 5.06 13.34
N THR A 116 -7.17 6.34 12.93
CA THR A 116 -8.48 6.99 12.80
C THR A 116 -9.32 6.33 11.70
N VAL A 117 -8.73 6.00 10.58
CA VAL A 117 -9.41 5.32 9.46
C VAL A 117 -9.84 3.91 9.86
N ASP A 118 -8.99 3.17 10.58
CA ASP A 118 -9.29 1.82 11.04
C ASP A 118 -10.44 1.83 12.07
N TYR A 119 -10.48 2.81 12.97
CA TYR A 119 -11.55 3.03 13.92
C TYR A 119 -12.89 3.30 13.21
N VAL A 120 -12.93 4.25 12.28
CA VAL A 120 -14.13 4.59 11.49
C VAL A 120 -14.61 3.38 10.67
N SER A 121 -13.70 2.61 10.09
CA SER A 121 -14.05 1.41 9.31
C SER A 121 -14.69 0.32 10.17
N ARG A 122 -14.23 0.14 11.42
CA ARG A 122 -14.81 -0.81 12.36
C ARG A 122 -16.20 -0.38 12.82
N GLU A 123 -16.37 0.91 13.11
CA GLU A 123 -17.65 1.47 13.53
C GLU A 123 -18.72 1.33 12.42
N THR A 124 -18.34 1.67 11.18
CA THR A 124 -19.23 1.50 10.01
C THR A 124 -19.60 0.03 9.76
N ASN A 125 -18.66 -0.91 9.92
CA ASN A 125 -18.94 -2.33 9.74
C ASN A 125 -19.87 -2.88 10.84
N SER A 126 -19.73 -2.43 12.09
CA SER A 126 -20.62 -2.84 13.18
C SER A 126 -22.06 -2.33 12.96
N GLU A 127 -22.23 -1.09 12.49
CA GLU A 127 -23.54 -0.55 12.14
C GLU A 127 -24.21 -1.32 10.99
N ILE A 128 -23.44 -1.71 9.96
CA ILE A 128 -23.94 -2.52 8.84
C ILE A 128 -24.37 -3.92 9.31
N GLU A 129 -23.66 -4.53 10.24
CA GLU A 129 -24.03 -5.83 10.78
C GLU A 129 -25.28 -5.75 11.66
N GLU A 130 -25.46 -4.70 12.43
CA GLU A 130 -26.69 -4.46 13.23
C GLU A 130 -27.90 -4.30 12.32
N VAL A 131 -27.83 -3.46 11.28
CA VAL A 131 -28.93 -3.26 10.31
C VAL A 131 -29.30 -4.57 9.62
N LYS A 132 -28.31 -5.35 9.17
CA LYS A 132 -28.58 -6.67 8.56
C LYS A 132 -29.23 -7.67 9.52
N SER A 133 -28.88 -7.59 10.80
CA SER A 133 -29.47 -8.47 11.82
C SER A 133 -30.91 -8.10 12.17
N GLU A 134 -31.29 -6.83 12.05
CA GLU A 134 -32.66 -6.34 12.23
C GLU A 134 -33.54 -6.70 11.01
N GLU A 135 -33.05 -6.54 9.79
CA GLU A 135 -33.73 -6.94 8.57
C GLU A 135 -34.02 -8.46 8.49
N ALA A 136 -33.12 -9.27 9.07
CA ALA A 136 -33.30 -10.73 9.10
C ALA A 136 -34.33 -11.23 10.13
N LYS A 137 -34.77 -10.35 11.06
CA LYS A 137 -35.74 -10.68 12.12
C LYS A 137 -37.18 -10.20 11.83
N GLY A 138 -37.38 -9.40 10.78
CA GLY A 138 -38.69 -8.91 10.32
C GLY A 138 -39.29 -9.73 9.19
#